data_0eb9f22d6cbcc63c577bada5b22b2159
#
_entry.id   0eb9f22d6cbcc63c577bada5b22b2159
#
_cell.length_a   1.000
_cell.length_b   1.000
_cell.length_c   1.000
_cell.angle_alpha   90.00
_cell.angle_beta   90.00
_cell.angle_gamma   90.00
#
_symmetry.space_group_name_H-M   'P 1'
#
loop_
_entity.id
_entity.type
_entity.pdbx_description
1 polymer ?
#
loop_
_entity_poly.entity_id
_entity_poly.type
_entity_poly.pdbx_seq_one_letter_code
_entity_poly.pdbx_strand_id
1 'polypeptide(L)'
;MILRFLSAFYGGMKSVSSGFYFNWGMTYARWGQTARAMYYLNRAARLNAKGAHIYYQRGLLLIAMGQPESATADFNKAIDANPKHLDAYLNRSLMHTLAGRHEEAQSDVEAAVAMGADRSSLEAQNAELRDQVE
;
A
#
# COMPACT_ATOMS: atom_id res chain seq x y z
N MET A 1 9.89 23.52 -38.73
CA MET A 1 9.33 22.15 -38.84
C MET A 1 9.87 21.20 -37.78
N ILE A 2 11.17 21.13 -37.57
CA ILE A 2 11.82 20.23 -36.57
C ILE A 2 11.38 20.53 -35.12
N LEU A 3 11.26 21.81 -34.77
CA LEU A 3 10.80 22.22 -33.42
C LEU A 3 9.36 21.81 -33.10
N ARG A 4 8.47 21.73 -34.10
CA ARG A 4 7.09 21.22 -33.89
C ARG A 4 7.06 19.70 -33.71
N PHE A 5 7.93 18.98 -34.42
CA PHE A 5 8.09 17.54 -34.26
C PHE A 5 8.70 17.20 -32.90
N LEU A 6 9.70 17.95 -32.46
CA LEU A 6 10.30 17.78 -31.14
C LEU A 6 9.31 18.12 -30.03
N SER A 7 8.48 19.17 -30.15
CA SER A 7 7.46 19.49 -29.15
C SER A 7 6.35 18.44 -29.08
N ALA A 8 5.95 17.83 -30.19
CA ALA A 8 5.01 16.72 -30.24
C ALA A 8 5.60 15.46 -29.62
N PHE A 9 6.89 15.18 -29.91
CA PHE A 9 7.60 14.04 -29.32
C PHE A 9 7.85 14.24 -27.82
N TYR A 10 8.25 15.44 -27.38
CA TYR A 10 8.36 15.81 -25.96
C TYR A 10 6.99 15.94 -25.29
N GLY A 11 5.95 16.35 -25.99
CA GLY A 11 4.57 16.38 -25.51
C GLY A 11 4.02 14.97 -25.27
N GLY A 12 4.35 14.02 -26.14
CA GLY A 12 4.02 12.60 -25.97
C GLY A 12 4.75 11.93 -24.82
N MET A 13 5.96 12.38 -24.49
CA MET A 13 6.71 11.89 -23.32
C MET A 13 6.22 12.46 -21.98
N LYS A 14 5.37 13.49 -21.98
CA LYS A 14 4.82 14.08 -20.73
C LYS A 14 3.70 13.29 -20.09
N SER A 15 3.22 12.22 -20.69
CA SER A 15 2.12 11.44 -20.17
C SER A 15 2.49 9.98 -19.87
N VAL A 16 3.63 9.78 -19.20
CA VAL A 16 3.87 8.48 -18.58
C VAL A 16 2.90 8.37 -17.42
N SER A 17 1.91 7.49 -17.55
CA SER A 17 0.83 7.36 -16.58
C SER A 17 1.33 6.80 -15.25
N SER A 18 0.61 7.10 -14.18
CA SER A 18 0.80 6.46 -12.87
C SER A 18 0.83 4.93 -12.99
N GLY A 19 -0.04 4.36 -13.82
CA GLY A 19 -0.11 2.93 -14.08
C GLY A 19 1.18 2.35 -14.66
N PHE A 20 1.88 3.07 -15.53
CA PHE A 20 3.18 2.64 -16.04
C PHE A 20 4.19 2.48 -14.90
N TYR A 21 4.34 3.49 -14.07
CA TYR A 21 5.23 3.43 -12.91
C TYR A 21 4.81 2.36 -11.90
N PHE A 22 3.52 2.21 -11.67
CA PHE A 22 3.01 1.14 -10.80
C PHE A 22 3.40 -0.25 -11.31
N ASN A 23 3.19 -0.54 -12.58
CA ASN A 23 3.52 -1.83 -13.18
C ASN A 23 5.02 -2.14 -13.09
N TRP A 24 5.88 -1.16 -13.35
CA TRP A 24 7.33 -1.34 -13.16
C TRP A 24 7.70 -1.52 -11.69
N GLY A 25 7.08 -0.79 -10.78
CA GLY A 25 7.25 -0.97 -9.34
C GLY A 25 6.92 -2.40 -8.92
N MET A 26 5.79 -2.93 -9.35
CA MET A 26 5.37 -4.30 -9.07
C MET A 26 6.29 -5.35 -9.70
N THR A 27 6.80 -5.08 -10.89
CA THR A 27 7.77 -5.96 -11.57
C THR A 27 9.07 -6.05 -10.77
N TYR A 28 9.64 -4.92 -10.35
CA TYR A 28 10.85 -4.90 -9.53
C TYR A 28 10.64 -5.50 -8.14
N ALA A 29 9.46 -5.31 -7.53
CA ALA A 29 9.10 -5.95 -6.27
C ALA A 29 9.11 -7.49 -6.40
N ARG A 30 8.55 -8.00 -7.49
CA ARG A 30 8.53 -9.43 -7.81
C ARG A 30 9.92 -10.02 -8.02
N TRP A 31 10.86 -9.24 -8.53
CA TRP A 31 12.27 -9.63 -8.68
C TRP A 31 13.11 -9.40 -7.41
N GLY A 32 12.50 -9.00 -6.30
CA GLY A 32 13.20 -8.72 -5.05
C GLY A 32 14.05 -7.44 -5.07
N GLN A 33 13.90 -6.61 -6.11
CA GLN A 33 14.65 -5.36 -6.23
C GLN A 33 13.90 -4.22 -5.52
N THR A 34 13.90 -4.27 -4.21
CA THR A 34 13.10 -3.43 -3.31
C THR A 34 13.33 -1.93 -3.50
N ALA A 35 14.58 -1.51 -3.64
CA ALA A 35 14.92 -0.09 -3.83
C ALA A 35 14.36 0.47 -5.16
N ARG A 36 14.45 -0.32 -6.24
CA ARG A 36 13.87 0.06 -7.53
C ARG A 36 12.35 0.06 -7.49
N ALA A 37 11.76 -0.96 -6.87
CA ALA A 37 10.32 -1.03 -6.66
C ALA A 37 9.81 0.21 -5.93
N MET A 38 10.47 0.61 -4.83
CA MET A 38 10.12 1.80 -4.08
C MET A 38 10.22 3.08 -4.92
N TYR A 39 11.28 3.23 -5.72
CA TYR A 39 11.45 4.36 -6.62
C TYR A 39 10.25 4.50 -7.56
N TYR A 40 9.85 3.42 -8.22
CA TYR A 40 8.74 3.42 -9.18
C TYR A 40 7.38 3.62 -8.50
N LEU A 41 7.14 2.99 -7.35
CA LEU A 41 5.90 3.19 -6.58
C LEU A 41 5.77 4.63 -6.05
N ASN A 42 6.87 5.25 -5.63
CA ASN A 42 6.88 6.66 -5.25
C ASN A 42 6.49 7.58 -6.41
N ARG A 43 6.98 7.30 -7.61
CA ARG A 43 6.59 8.08 -8.79
C ARG A 43 5.13 7.85 -9.17
N ALA A 44 4.63 6.63 -9.05
CA ALA A 44 3.22 6.32 -9.27
C ALA A 44 2.33 7.10 -8.29
N ALA A 45 2.68 7.12 -7.00
CA ALA A 45 1.94 7.85 -5.97
C ALA A 45 1.91 9.36 -6.19
N ARG A 46 3.01 9.95 -6.68
CA ARG A 46 3.05 11.38 -7.03
C ARG A 46 2.13 11.75 -8.17
N LEU A 47 1.98 10.85 -9.15
CA LEU A 47 1.12 11.07 -10.31
C LEU A 47 -0.34 10.74 -10.03
N ASN A 48 -0.63 9.88 -9.06
CA ASN A 48 -1.97 9.51 -8.65
C ASN A 48 -2.08 9.46 -7.13
N ALA A 49 -2.31 10.61 -6.53
CA ALA A 49 -2.45 10.76 -5.07
C ALA A 49 -3.70 10.07 -4.49
N LYS A 50 -4.64 9.63 -5.34
CA LYS A 50 -5.86 8.91 -4.94
C LYS A 50 -5.80 7.42 -5.31
N GLY A 51 -4.65 6.90 -5.70
CA GLY A 51 -4.45 5.51 -6.07
C GLY A 51 -4.34 4.60 -4.85
N ALA A 52 -5.45 4.14 -4.28
CA ALA A 52 -5.47 3.27 -3.11
C ALA A 52 -4.56 2.05 -3.27
N HIS A 53 -4.59 1.40 -4.43
CA HIS A 53 -3.75 0.24 -4.75
C HIS A 53 -2.25 0.55 -4.72
N ILE A 54 -1.85 1.78 -5.07
CA ILE A 54 -0.44 2.20 -5.05
C ILE A 54 0.06 2.28 -3.61
N TYR A 55 -0.67 2.95 -2.74
CA TYR A 55 -0.33 3.05 -1.32
C TYR A 55 -0.35 1.70 -0.64
N TYR A 56 -1.34 0.86 -0.94
CA TYR A 56 -1.42 -0.49 -0.40
C TYR A 56 -0.17 -1.31 -0.76
N GLN A 57 0.20 -1.37 -2.03
CA GLN A 57 1.37 -2.12 -2.49
C GLN A 57 2.68 -1.54 -1.94
N ARG A 58 2.78 -0.21 -1.83
CA ARG A 58 3.94 0.41 -1.21
C ARG A 58 4.01 0.10 0.30
N GLY A 59 2.87 0.04 0.98
CA GLY A 59 2.77 -0.40 2.38
C GLY A 59 3.28 -1.83 2.57
N LEU A 60 2.89 -2.78 1.70
CA LEU A 60 3.42 -4.15 1.75
C LEU A 60 4.94 -4.19 1.54
N LEU A 61 5.46 -3.39 0.63
CA LEU A 61 6.89 -3.29 0.41
C LEU A 61 7.63 -2.72 1.64
N LEU A 62 7.03 -1.73 2.31
CA LEU A 62 7.57 -1.16 3.54
C LEU A 62 7.61 -2.18 4.69
N ILE A 63 6.61 -3.07 4.79
CA ILE A 63 6.66 -4.20 5.74
C ILE A 63 7.87 -5.09 5.43
N ALA A 64 8.05 -5.46 4.17
CA ALA A 64 9.18 -6.28 3.74
C ALA A 64 10.55 -5.63 4.01
N MET A 65 10.59 -4.29 4.05
CA MET A 65 11.78 -3.50 4.41
C MET A 65 11.97 -3.31 5.91
N GLY A 66 11.10 -3.86 6.75
CA GLY A 66 11.15 -3.68 8.20
C GLY A 66 10.74 -2.28 8.67
N GLN A 67 9.86 -1.61 7.94
CA GLN A 67 9.37 -0.26 8.25
C GLN A 67 7.84 -0.27 8.52
N PRO A 68 7.38 -0.86 9.63
CA PRO A 68 5.96 -1.06 9.90
C PRO A 68 5.19 0.25 10.12
N GLU A 69 5.82 1.27 10.71
CA GLU A 69 5.16 2.57 10.94
C GLU A 69 4.89 3.31 9.61
N SER A 70 5.85 3.28 8.70
CA SER A 70 5.67 3.83 7.35
C SER A 70 4.63 3.04 6.56
N ALA A 71 4.58 1.73 6.73
CA ALA A 71 3.55 0.87 6.13
C ALA A 71 2.16 1.23 6.64
N THR A 72 2.00 1.43 7.96
CA THR A 72 0.73 1.87 8.56
C THR A 72 0.27 3.19 7.97
N ALA A 73 1.18 4.16 7.78
CA ALA A 73 0.86 5.43 7.13
C ALA A 73 0.36 5.24 5.69
N ASP A 74 0.93 4.32 4.94
CA ASP A 74 0.49 4.00 3.58
C ASP A 74 -0.85 3.27 3.55
N PHE A 75 -1.12 2.38 4.49
CA PHE A 75 -2.45 1.77 4.64
C PHE A 75 -3.51 2.81 5.00
N ASN A 76 -3.19 3.81 5.84
CA ASN A 76 -4.07 4.94 6.10
C ASN A 76 -4.44 5.68 4.81
N LYS A 77 -3.44 5.97 3.95
CA LYS A 77 -3.69 6.62 2.66
C LYS A 77 -4.51 5.76 1.71
N ALA A 78 -4.29 4.45 1.71
CA ALA A 78 -5.07 3.50 0.91
C ALA A 78 -6.55 3.51 1.35
N ILE A 79 -6.82 3.50 2.65
CA ILE A 79 -8.16 3.55 3.22
C ILE A 79 -8.84 4.90 2.98
N ASP A 80 -8.11 6.01 3.11
CA ASP A 80 -8.63 7.34 2.79
C ASP A 80 -9.04 7.45 1.31
N ALA A 81 -8.27 6.86 0.42
CA ALA A 81 -8.57 6.83 -1.02
C ALA A 81 -9.69 5.83 -1.37
N ASN A 82 -9.77 4.71 -0.66
CA ASN A 82 -10.83 3.70 -0.79
C ASN A 82 -11.24 3.15 0.58
N PRO A 83 -12.30 3.71 1.20
CA PRO A 83 -12.79 3.26 2.51
C PRO A 83 -13.30 1.82 2.57
N LYS A 84 -13.43 1.14 1.43
CA LYS A 84 -13.82 -0.28 1.31
C LYS A 84 -12.64 -1.18 0.94
N HIS A 85 -11.41 -0.72 1.12
CA HIS A 85 -10.21 -1.51 0.82
C HIS A 85 -9.95 -2.52 1.94
N LEU A 86 -10.59 -3.68 1.85
CA LEU A 86 -10.54 -4.74 2.87
C LEU A 86 -9.10 -5.11 3.25
N ASP A 87 -8.25 -5.39 2.27
CA ASP A 87 -6.87 -5.82 2.53
C ASP A 87 -6.04 -4.78 3.29
N ALA A 88 -6.31 -3.48 3.07
CA ALA A 88 -5.64 -2.41 3.81
C ALA A 88 -6.05 -2.41 5.30
N TYR A 89 -7.32 -2.63 5.62
CA TYR A 89 -7.76 -2.79 7.00
C TYR A 89 -7.13 -4.03 7.66
N LEU A 90 -7.10 -5.16 6.96
CA LEU A 90 -6.50 -6.39 7.47
C LEU A 90 -5.02 -6.19 7.81
N ASN A 91 -4.25 -5.66 6.89
CA ASN A 91 -2.83 -5.43 7.11
C ASN A 91 -2.56 -4.34 8.17
N ARG A 92 -3.38 -3.29 8.22
CA ARG A 92 -3.25 -2.24 9.24
C ARG A 92 -3.57 -2.79 10.64
N SER A 93 -4.58 -3.66 10.77
CA SER A 93 -4.88 -4.32 12.05
C SER A 93 -3.70 -5.14 12.57
N LEU A 94 -3.00 -5.85 11.67
CA LEU A 94 -1.78 -6.59 12.03
C LEU A 94 -0.67 -5.64 12.49
N MET A 95 -0.46 -4.54 11.80
CA MET A 95 0.55 -3.54 12.20
C MET A 95 0.21 -2.90 13.55
N HIS A 96 -1.05 -2.59 13.81
CA HIS A 96 -1.50 -2.09 15.11
C HIS A 96 -1.31 -3.13 16.22
N THR A 97 -1.61 -4.39 15.95
CA THR A 97 -1.40 -5.49 16.93
C THR A 97 0.08 -5.61 17.29
N LEU A 98 0.97 -5.64 16.30
CA LEU A 98 2.42 -5.70 16.50
C LEU A 98 2.97 -4.49 17.26
N ALA A 99 2.35 -3.33 17.11
CA ALA A 99 2.72 -2.10 17.82
C ALA A 99 2.06 -1.96 19.20
N GLY A 100 1.26 -2.94 19.64
CA GLY A 100 0.55 -2.89 20.91
C GLY A 100 -0.67 -1.97 20.93
N ARG A 101 -1.10 -1.47 19.77
CA ARG A 101 -2.29 -0.61 19.61
C ARG A 101 -3.54 -1.46 19.43
N HIS A 102 -3.99 -2.09 20.51
CA HIS A 102 -5.05 -3.09 20.47
C HIS A 102 -6.43 -2.53 20.13
N GLU A 103 -6.74 -1.31 20.55
CA GLU A 103 -8.02 -0.65 20.25
C GLU A 103 -8.13 -0.32 18.76
N GLU A 104 -7.07 0.22 18.16
CA GLU A 104 -7.00 0.53 16.73
C GLU A 104 -7.05 -0.78 15.91
N ALA A 105 -6.35 -1.82 16.35
CA ALA A 105 -6.40 -3.12 15.71
C ALA A 105 -7.83 -3.69 15.72
N GLN A 106 -8.52 -3.61 16.83
CA GLN A 106 -9.91 -4.08 16.95
C GLN A 106 -10.86 -3.25 16.08
N SER A 107 -10.67 -1.94 16.02
CA SER A 107 -11.45 -1.07 15.12
C SER A 107 -11.32 -1.50 13.66
N ASP A 108 -10.13 -1.86 13.22
CA ASP A 108 -9.89 -2.35 11.86
C ASP A 108 -10.50 -3.74 11.62
N VAL A 109 -10.49 -4.62 12.63
CA VAL A 109 -11.19 -5.91 12.57
C VAL A 109 -12.69 -5.71 12.40
N GLU A 110 -13.30 -4.78 13.16
CA GLU A 110 -14.73 -4.47 13.02
C GLU A 110 -15.07 -3.95 11.62
N ALA A 111 -14.24 -3.06 11.08
CA ALA A 111 -14.42 -2.57 9.71
C ALA A 111 -14.31 -3.70 8.67
N ALA A 112 -13.35 -4.60 8.83
CA ALA A 112 -13.18 -5.76 7.95
C ALA A 112 -14.37 -6.73 8.03
N VAL A 113 -14.87 -7.01 9.25
CA VAL A 113 -16.04 -7.86 9.47
C VAL A 113 -17.30 -7.26 8.83
N ALA A 114 -17.46 -5.94 8.92
CA ALA A 114 -18.56 -5.23 8.24
C ALA A 114 -18.51 -5.38 6.71
N MET A 115 -17.32 -5.64 6.16
CA MET A 115 -17.11 -5.93 4.72
C MET A 115 -17.17 -7.43 4.38
N GLY A 116 -17.49 -8.29 5.35
CA GLY A 116 -17.68 -9.73 5.14
C GLY A 116 -16.51 -10.63 5.53
N ALA A 117 -15.48 -10.11 6.19
CA ALA A 117 -14.38 -10.92 6.70
C ALA A 117 -14.83 -11.79 7.89
N ASP A 118 -14.19 -12.96 8.05
CA ASP A 118 -14.50 -13.86 9.16
C ASP A 118 -13.86 -13.37 10.47
N ARG A 119 -14.70 -13.00 11.44
CA ARG A 119 -14.28 -12.47 12.74
C ARG A 119 -13.37 -13.42 13.50
N SER A 120 -13.76 -14.69 13.60
CA SER A 120 -13.04 -15.67 14.41
C SER A 120 -11.63 -15.91 13.89
N SER A 121 -11.47 -15.93 12.57
CA SER A 121 -10.16 -16.04 11.92
C SER A 121 -9.26 -14.84 12.19
N LEU A 122 -9.81 -13.62 12.12
CA LEU A 122 -9.06 -12.39 12.36
C LEU A 122 -8.64 -12.23 13.82
N GLU A 123 -9.54 -12.55 14.75
CA GLU A 123 -9.25 -12.50 16.17
C GLU A 123 -8.20 -13.54 16.57
N ALA A 124 -8.26 -14.76 16.02
CA ALA A 124 -7.25 -15.79 16.23
C ALA A 124 -5.86 -15.35 15.71
N GLN A 125 -5.81 -14.78 14.52
CA GLN A 125 -4.56 -14.27 13.93
C GLN A 125 -3.95 -13.14 14.79
N ASN A 126 -4.76 -12.20 15.24
CA ASN A 126 -4.30 -11.10 16.09
C ASN A 126 -3.86 -11.59 17.48
N ALA A 127 -4.52 -12.62 18.03
CA ALA A 127 -4.12 -13.23 19.30
C ALA A 127 -2.75 -13.92 19.17
N GLU A 128 -2.55 -14.71 18.12
CA GLU A 128 -1.28 -15.36 17.85
C GLU A 128 -0.12 -14.36 17.71
N LEU A 129 -0.34 -13.24 17.03
CA LEU A 129 0.68 -12.18 16.90
C LEU A 129 0.99 -11.51 18.25
N ARG A 130 -0.01 -11.29 19.10
CA ARG A 130 0.22 -10.74 20.46
C ARG A 130 1.13 -11.63 21.27
N ASP A 131 0.86 -12.93 21.27
CA ASP A 131 1.64 -13.92 22.02
C ASP A 131 3.11 -14.00 21.53
N GLN A 132 3.38 -13.64 20.29
CA GLN A 132 4.75 -13.59 19.73
C GLN A 132 5.54 -12.35 20.13
N VAL A 133 4.86 -11.27 20.53
CA VAL A 133 5.47 -9.95 20.83
C VAL A 133 5.64 -9.74 22.34
N GLU A 134 4.85 -10.41 23.17
CA GLU A 134 4.94 -10.40 24.63
C GLU A 134 6.02 -11.40 25.13
#